data_26cb804d0cbfd9f9a8be8f594578af47
#
_entry.id   26cb804d0cbfd9f9a8be8f594578af47
#
_cell.length_a   1.000
_cell.length_b   1.000
_cell.length_c   1.000
_cell.angle_alpha   90.00
_cell.angle_beta   90.00
_cell.angle_gamma   90.00
#
_symmetry.space_group_name_H-M   'P 1'
#
loop_
_entity.id
_entity.type
_entity.pdbx_description
1 polymer ?
#
loop_
_entity_poly.entity_id
_entity_poly.type
_entity_poly.pdbx_seq_one_letter_code
_entity_poly.pdbx_strand_id
1 'polypeptide(L)'
;MSKYYLGVDIGSISTKAVIIDDDLKIIAKEYLETNGAPIDATKKVIESLKKQIEKSKEKIELYGIGTTGSARNLIGSILGATIVKNEITAHAIGTLSRFPDARTILEIGGQDSKVIIIRNGVVVDYAMNTLCAAGTGAFLSAQAKRLGVKIEDLGKVALTSKSPAKIAARCTVFAESDLVHKAQMGISKEDIIAGICEAVAKNFLNNLCKNKKIEDKVIFQGGVSKNIGVKKAFEKLLDKKVYVDEDSHLFGALGVAILSKKNSTGYIPFDFNIKDINYKVRSNECNGCSNNCELISVYDDKGIIDILGSRCGKYTKTVSWKLT
;
A
#
# COMPACT_ATOMS: atom_id res chain seq x y z
N MET A 1 -17.48 -25.41 -7.63
CA MET A 1 -16.14 -25.12 -7.08
C MET A 1 -16.05 -23.62 -6.83
N SER A 2 -15.58 -23.22 -5.66
CA SER A 2 -15.42 -21.81 -5.33
C SER A 2 -14.27 -21.22 -6.13
N LYS A 3 -14.46 -20.01 -6.65
CA LYS A 3 -13.45 -19.27 -7.41
C LYS A 3 -12.71 -18.33 -6.47
N TYR A 4 -11.42 -18.20 -6.68
CA TYR A 4 -10.57 -17.35 -5.84
C TYR A 4 -9.77 -16.36 -6.68
N TYR A 5 -9.44 -15.22 -6.06
CA TYR A 5 -8.77 -14.11 -6.72
C TYR A 5 -7.64 -13.59 -5.83
N LEU A 6 -6.45 -13.52 -6.39
CA LEU A 6 -5.25 -13.03 -5.72
C LEU A 6 -5.05 -11.56 -6.02
N GLY A 7 -4.84 -10.76 -4.99
CA GLY A 7 -4.40 -9.38 -5.11
C GLY A 7 -3.10 -9.14 -4.38
N VAL A 8 -2.15 -8.50 -5.04
CA VAL A 8 -0.84 -8.17 -4.46
C VAL A 8 -0.57 -6.67 -4.61
N ASP A 9 -0.24 -6.02 -3.49
CA ASP A 9 0.16 -4.62 -3.42
C ASP A 9 1.61 -4.53 -2.98
N ILE A 10 2.50 -4.12 -3.90
CA ILE A 10 3.93 -4.10 -3.71
C ILE A 10 4.41 -2.65 -3.60
N GLY A 11 4.44 -2.14 -2.38
CA GLY A 11 5.00 -0.84 -2.06
C GLY A 11 6.51 -0.90 -1.78
N SER A 12 7.15 0.27 -1.72
CA SER A 12 8.58 0.40 -1.41
C SER A 12 8.95 -0.07 0.00
N ILE A 13 8.05 0.10 0.98
CA ILE A 13 8.28 -0.30 2.38
C ILE A 13 7.60 -1.64 2.70
N SER A 14 6.42 -1.91 2.17
CA SER A 14 5.66 -3.11 2.52
C SER A 14 5.00 -3.76 1.31
N THR A 15 5.00 -5.09 1.32
CA THR A 15 4.32 -5.95 0.34
C THR A 15 3.17 -6.66 1.04
N LYS A 16 1.99 -6.60 0.44
CA LYS A 16 0.75 -7.16 0.97
C LYS A 16 0.10 -8.04 -0.07
N ALA A 17 -0.53 -9.11 0.36
CA ALA A 17 -1.36 -9.91 -0.53
C ALA A 17 -2.61 -10.42 0.19
N VAL A 18 -3.66 -10.60 -0.59
CA VAL A 18 -4.91 -11.22 -0.15
C VAL A 18 -5.42 -12.20 -1.19
N ILE A 19 -6.05 -13.27 -0.72
CA ILE A 19 -6.88 -14.14 -1.55
C ILE A 19 -8.32 -13.94 -1.09
N ILE A 20 -9.22 -13.65 -2.03
CA ILE A 20 -10.65 -13.50 -1.78
C ILE A 20 -11.44 -14.56 -2.54
N ASP A 21 -12.62 -14.89 -2.03
CA ASP A 21 -13.62 -15.71 -2.71
C ASP A 21 -14.59 -14.87 -3.57
N ASP A 22 -15.61 -15.51 -4.12
CA ASP A 22 -16.65 -14.84 -4.90
C ASP A 22 -17.50 -13.85 -4.10
N ASP A 23 -17.60 -14.00 -2.80
CA ASP A 23 -18.33 -13.09 -1.90
C ASP A 23 -17.45 -11.97 -1.33
N LEU A 24 -16.23 -11.81 -1.87
CA LEU A 24 -15.22 -10.84 -1.45
C LEU A 24 -14.73 -11.03 -0.01
N LYS A 25 -14.92 -12.20 0.56
CA LYS A 25 -14.37 -12.58 1.85
C LYS A 25 -12.88 -12.88 1.70
N ILE A 26 -12.08 -12.35 2.60
CA ILE A 26 -10.63 -12.65 2.65
C ILE A 26 -10.44 -14.03 3.25
N ILE A 27 -9.86 -14.95 2.47
CA ILE A 27 -9.57 -16.33 2.85
C ILE A 27 -8.15 -16.47 3.40
N ALA A 28 -7.20 -15.73 2.78
CA ALA A 28 -5.83 -15.68 3.25
C ALA A 28 -5.28 -14.26 3.06
N LYS A 29 -4.43 -13.81 3.96
CA LYS A 29 -3.82 -12.46 3.92
C LYS A 29 -2.43 -12.45 4.51
N GLU A 30 -1.56 -11.61 3.94
CA GLU A 30 -0.21 -11.40 4.46
C GLU A 30 0.25 -9.96 4.28
N TYR A 31 1.06 -9.50 5.21
CA TYR A 31 1.68 -8.19 5.21
C TYR A 31 3.13 -8.31 5.70
N LEU A 32 4.09 -8.03 4.84
CA LEU A 32 5.53 -8.11 5.14
C LEU A 32 6.25 -6.82 4.71
N GLU A 33 7.42 -6.58 5.29
CA GLU A 33 8.32 -5.53 4.83
C GLU A 33 8.95 -5.90 3.48
N THR A 34 9.03 -4.94 2.55
CA THR A 34 9.66 -5.12 1.24
C THR A 34 11.18 -5.13 1.33
N ASN A 35 11.76 -4.34 2.23
CA ASN A 35 13.21 -4.24 2.48
C ASN A 35 14.05 -4.02 1.22
N GLY A 36 13.54 -3.22 0.25
CA GLY A 36 14.20 -2.94 -1.02
C GLY A 36 14.26 -4.12 -2.01
N ALA A 37 13.69 -5.28 -1.67
CA ALA A 37 13.73 -6.50 -2.46
C ALA A 37 12.30 -6.98 -2.82
N PRO A 38 11.60 -6.32 -3.78
CA PRO A 38 10.19 -6.60 -4.08
C PRO A 38 9.94 -8.03 -4.57
N ILE A 39 10.88 -8.63 -5.30
CA ILE A 39 10.76 -10.02 -5.75
C ILE A 39 10.79 -10.98 -4.56
N ASP A 40 11.76 -10.82 -3.66
CA ASP A 40 11.89 -11.70 -2.48
C ASP A 40 10.73 -11.51 -1.50
N ALA A 41 10.29 -10.26 -1.30
CA ALA A 41 9.11 -9.98 -0.49
C ALA A 41 7.85 -10.65 -1.07
N THR A 42 7.68 -10.60 -2.40
CA THR A 42 6.56 -11.28 -3.08
C THR A 42 6.64 -12.79 -2.89
N LYS A 43 7.81 -13.40 -3.06
CA LYS A 43 8.00 -14.85 -2.82
C LYS A 43 7.57 -15.24 -1.40
N LYS A 44 8.02 -14.49 -0.39
CA LYS A 44 7.68 -14.74 1.02
C LYS A 44 6.18 -14.60 1.28
N VAL A 45 5.55 -13.56 0.71
CA VAL A 45 4.10 -13.34 0.85
C VAL A 45 3.32 -14.51 0.24
N ILE A 46 3.66 -14.94 -0.99
CA ILE A 46 3.00 -16.06 -1.66
C ILE A 46 3.22 -17.37 -0.90
N GLU A 47 4.42 -17.61 -0.38
CA GLU A 47 4.70 -18.79 0.48
C GLU A 47 3.85 -18.76 1.76
N SER A 48 3.68 -17.61 2.38
CA SER A 48 2.81 -17.47 3.56
C SER A 48 1.35 -17.76 3.23
N LEU A 49 0.82 -17.20 2.13
CA LEU A 49 -0.53 -17.51 1.68
C LEU A 49 -0.71 -19.00 1.42
N LYS A 50 0.25 -19.64 0.75
CA LYS A 50 0.24 -21.10 0.51
C LYS A 50 0.07 -21.87 1.81
N LYS A 51 0.89 -21.56 2.83
CA LYS A 51 0.81 -22.23 4.15
C LYS A 51 -0.55 -22.03 4.84
N GLN A 52 -1.19 -20.87 4.66
CA GLN A 52 -2.53 -20.61 5.20
C GLN A 52 -3.58 -21.46 4.50
N ILE A 53 -3.51 -21.57 3.16
CA ILE A 53 -4.41 -22.40 2.34
C ILE A 53 -4.27 -23.89 2.71
N GLU A 54 -3.05 -24.40 2.80
CA GLU A 54 -2.79 -25.80 3.16
C GLU A 54 -3.36 -26.17 4.52
N LYS A 55 -3.34 -25.23 5.47
CA LYS A 55 -3.95 -25.42 6.81
C LYS A 55 -5.47 -25.48 6.76
N SER A 56 -6.11 -24.71 5.88
CA SER A 56 -7.57 -24.70 5.74
C SER A 56 -8.11 -25.96 5.03
N LYS A 57 -7.24 -26.75 4.38
CA LYS A 57 -7.58 -27.89 3.52
C LYS A 57 -8.50 -27.54 2.35
N GLU A 58 -8.63 -26.27 2.01
CA GLU A 58 -9.38 -25.81 0.85
C GLU A 58 -8.54 -25.94 -0.42
N LYS A 59 -9.14 -26.47 -1.48
CA LYS A 59 -8.53 -26.43 -2.81
C LYS A 59 -8.77 -25.06 -3.42
N ILE A 60 -7.71 -24.24 -3.51
CA ILE A 60 -7.77 -22.91 -4.09
C ILE A 60 -7.47 -22.97 -5.59
N GLU A 61 -8.45 -22.59 -6.39
CA GLU A 61 -8.31 -22.43 -7.84
C GLU A 61 -8.43 -20.93 -8.18
N LEU A 62 -7.34 -20.33 -8.70
CA LEU A 62 -7.34 -18.91 -9.03
C LEU A 62 -8.02 -18.66 -10.39
N TYR A 63 -8.85 -17.61 -10.41
CA TYR A 63 -9.53 -17.10 -11.60
C TYR A 63 -9.14 -15.67 -11.93
N GLY A 64 -8.26 -15.08 -11.13
CA GLY A 64 -7.72 -13.75 -11.38
C GLY A 64 -6.55 -13.46 -10.47
N ILE A 65 -5.56 -12.73 -11.01
CA ILE A 65 -4.40 -12.22 -10.29
C ILE A 65 -4.28 -10.73 -10.60
N GLY A 66 -4.30 -9.89 -9.57
CA GLY A 66 -4.17 -8.45 -9.69
C GLY A 66 -2.93 -7.92 -8.97
N THR A 67 -2.24 -6.94 -9.55
CA THR A 67 -1.11 -6.27 -8.91
C THR A 67 -1.26 -4.76 -8.89
N THR A 68 -0.78 -4.13 -7.80
CA THR A 68 -0.70 -2.69 -7.62
C THR A 68 0.56 -2.32 -6.81
N GLY A 69 0.76 -1.06 -6.54
CA GLY A 69 1.93 -0.57 -5.83
C GLY A 69 3.05 -0.11 -6.76
N SER A 70 4.18 0.31 -6.21
CA SER A 70 5.32 0.84 -6.96
C SER A 70 5.95 -0.18 -7.91
N ALA A 71 6.06 -1.45 -7.48
CA ALA A 71 6.63 -2.53 -8.30
C ALA A 71 5.56 -3.38 -9.03
N ARG A 72 4.34 -2.87 -9.20
CA ARG A 72 3.19 -3.60 -9.78
C ARG A 72 3.46 -4.24 -11.14
N ASN A 73 4.18 -3.54 -12.02
CA ASN A 73 4.46 -4.06 -13.38
C ASN A 73 5.42 -5.25 -13.32
N LEU A 74 6.54 -5.10 -12.61
CA LEU A 74 7.53 -6.16 -12.42
C LEU A 74 6.89 -7.42 -11.82
N ILE A 75 6.17 -7.24 -10.73
CA ILE A 75 5.54 -8.37 -10.04
C ILE A 75 4.33 -8.89 -10.81
N GLY A 76 3.63 -8.03 -11.53
CA GLY A 76 2.58 -8.45 -12.46
C GLY A 76 3.09 -9.42 -13.52
N SER A 77 4.24 -9.13 -14.12
CA SER A 77 4.90 -10.01 -15.09
C SER A 77 5.33 -11.35 -14.47
N ILE A 78 5.89 -11.30 -13.26
CA ILE A 78 6.35 -12.50 -12.53
C ILE A 78 5.18 -13.43 -12.14
N LEU A 79 4.07 -12.86 -11.69
CA LEU A 79 2.90 -13.63 -11.25
C LEU A 79 1.93 -13.97 -12.38
N GLY A 80 2.16 -13.49 -13.59
CA GLY A 80 1.21 -13.63 -14.70
C GLY A 80 -0.12 -12.91 -14.40
N ALA A 81 -0.04 -11.67 -13.86
CA ALA A 81 -1.22 -10.94 -13.43
C ALA A 81 -2.19 -10.66 -14.59
N THR A 82 -3.46 -10.98 -14.40
CA THR A 82 -4.54 -10.69 -15.34
C THR A 82 -4.87 -9.20 -15.39
N ILE A 83 -4.53 -8.47 -14.32
CA ILE A 83 -4.71 -7.03 -14.27
C ILE A 83 -3.62 -6.35 -13.44
N VAL A 84 -3.10 -5.25 -13.96
CA VAL A 84 -2.18 -4.34 -13.28
C VAL A 84 -2.83 -2.97 -13.17
N LYS A 85 -2.98 -2.44 -11.96
CA LYS A 85 -3.63 -1.13 -11.73
C LYS A 85 -2.81 -0.23 -10.84
N ASN A 86 -3.02 1.09 -11.01
CA ASN A 86 -2.43 2.07 -10.12
C ASN A 86 -3.07 2.02 -8.72
N GLU A 87 -2.35 2.54 -7.75
CA GLU A 87 -2.73 2.51 -6.34
C GLU A 87 -4.02 3.27 -6.04
N ILE A 88 -4.27 4.40 -6.71
CA ILE A 88 -5.47 5.22 -6.48
C ILE A 88 -6.73 4.40 -6.76
N THR A 89 -6.77 3.73 -7.91
CA THR A 89 -7.88 2.86 -8.28
C THR A 89 -8.02 1.68 -7.33
N ALA A 90 -6.91 1.03 -7.00
CA ALA A 90 -6.90 -0.13 -6.10
C ALA A 90 -7.44 0.23 -4.71
N HIS A 91 -6.92 1.29 -4.10
CA HIS A 91 -7.37 1.76 -2.80
C HIS A 91 -8.85 2.18 -2.80
N ALA A 92 -9.31 2.88 -3.84
CA ALA A 92 -10.71 3.27 -3.94
C ALA A 92 -11.65 2.05 -4.01
N ILE A 93 -11.33 1.05 -4.85
CA ILE A 93 -12.15 -0.16 -4.99
C ILE A 93 -12.15 -0.98 -3.70
N GLY A 94 -10.99 -1.17 -3.07
CA GLY A 94 -10.89 -1.85 -1.78
C GLY A 94 -11.72 -1.16 -0.69
N THR A 95 -11.65 0.18 -0.62
CA THR A 95 -12.46 0.97 0.32
C THR A 95 -13.95 0.83 0.06
N LEU A 96 -14.39 1.03 -1.18
CA LEU A 96 -15.79 0.98 -1.54
C LEU A 96 -16.44 -0.40 -1.34
N SER A 97 -15.65 -1.47 -1.36
CA SER A 97 -16.14 -2.81 -1.05
C SER A 97 -16.55 -2.98 0.43
N ARG A 98 -15.95 -2.21 1.34
CA ARG A 98 -16.23 -2.22 2.78
C ARG A 98 -17.08 -1.04 3.22
N PHE A 99 -16.93 0.09 2.57
CA PHE A 99 -17.62 1.36 2.84
C PHE A 99 -18.21 1.92 1.56
N PRO A 100 -19.36 1.41 1.10
CA PRO A 100 -19.97 1.84 -0.18
C PRO A 100 -20.30 3.34 -0.22
N ASP A 101 -20.50 3.95 0.94
CA ASP A 101 -20.81 5.37 1.13
C ASP A 101 -19.59 6.25 1.41
N ALA A 102 -18.35 5.72 1.28
CA ALA A 102 -17.13 6.48 1.45
C ALA A 102 -17.06 7.68 0.49
N ARG A 103 -16.66 8.85 1.01
CA ARG A 103 -16.48 10.08 0.24
C ARG A 103 -15.04 10.56 0.22
N THR A 104 -14.31 10.32 1.29
CA THR A 104 -12.91 10.72 1.40
C THR A 104 -12.08 9.57 1.94
N ILE A 105 -10.98 9.30 1.29
CA ILE A 105 -9.96 8.37 1.77
C ILE A 105 -8.72 9.17 2.16
N LEU A 106 -8.25 8.97 3.39
CA LEU A 106 -6.95 9.39 3.85
C LEU A 106 -6.07 8.13 3.89
N GLU A 107 -5.08 8.04 3.04
CA GLU A 107 -4.16 6.90 3.01
C GLU A 107 -2.75 7.37 3.39
N ILE A 108 -2.17 6.72 4.41
CA ILE A 108 -0.78 6.92 4.79
C ILE A 108 -0.06 5.59 4.75
N GLY A 109 0.81 5.47 3.77
CA GLY A 109 1.72 4.36 3.59
C GLY A 109 3.04 4.52 4.33
N GLY A 110 4.02 3.68 3.95
CA GLY A 110 5.37 3.74 4.51
C GLY A 110 6.17 4.93 4.05
N GLN A 111 6.16 5.26 2.75
CA GLN A 111 6.94 6.37 2.16
C GLN A 111 6.10 7.43 1.49
N ASP A 112 4.87 7.16 1.19
CA ASP A 112 3.96 8.08 0.54
C ASP A 112 2.65 8.24 1.33
N SER A 113 1.86 9.20 0.92
CA SER A 113 0.53 9.41 1.44
C SER A 113 -0.38 9.98 0.36
N LYS A 114 -1.68 9.66 0.45
CA LYS A 114 -2.65 10.01 -0.58
C LYS A 114 -3.97 10.43 0.04
N VAL A 115 -4.59 11.46 -0.54
CA VAL A 115 -5.99 11.75 -0.34
C VAL A 115 -6.75 11.41 -1.61
N ILE A 116 -7.88 10.71 -1.50
CA ILE A 116 -8.73 10.34 -2.64
C ILE A 116 -10.15 10.80 -2.34
N ILE A 117 -10.73 11.54 -3.25
CA ILE A 117 -12.10 12.06 -3.15
C ILE A 117 -13.01 11.24 -4.05
N ILE A 118 -14.10 10.75 -3.47
CA ILE A 118 -15.05 9.87 -4.13
C ILE A 118 -16.42 10.56 -4.19
N ARG A 119 -17.04 10.52 -5.35
CA ARG A 119 -18.44 10.92 -5.54
C ARG A 119 -19.17 9.87 -6.38
N ASN A 120 -20.32 9.45 -5.89
CA ASN A 120 -21.15 8.43 -6.55
C ASN A 120 -20.37 7.15 -6.90
N GLY A 121 -19.48 6.69 -5.99
CA GLY A 121 -18.68 5.50 -6.20
C GLY A 121 -17.52 5.67 -7.17
N VAL A 122 -17.22 6.88 -7.64
CA VAL A 122 -16.15 7.18 -8.61
C VAL A 122 -15.13 8.14 -8.00
N VAL A 123 -13.86 7.90 -8.25
CA VAL A 123 -12.78 8.83 -7.89
C VAL A 123 -12.88 10.07 -8.76
N VAL A 124 -13.09 11.24 -8.14
CA VAL A 124 -13.22 12.53 -8.86
C VAL A 124 -12.00 13.42 -8.69
N ASP A 125 -11.21 13.22 -7.62
CA ASP A 125 -10.00 13.98 -7.36
C ASP A 125 -9.07 13.19 -6.44
N TYR A 126 -7.77 13.44 -6.52
CA TYR A 126 -6.78 12.90 -5.59
C TYR A 126 -5.55 13.80 -5.52
N ALA A 127 -4.76 13.62 -4.47
CA ALA A 127 -3.40 14.15 -4.38
C ALA A 127 -2.50 13.12 -3.71
N MET A 128 -1.23 13.15 -4.07
CA MET A 128 -0.19 12.26 -3.51
C MET A 128 0.99 13.09 -3.03
N ASN A 129 1.55 12.67 -1.91
CA ASN A 129 2.85 13.11 -1.43
C ASN A 129 3.85 11.95 -1.58
N THR A 130 4.77 12.09 -2.51
CA THR A 130 5.82 11.10 -2.80
C THR A 130 7.22 11.59 -2.43
N LEU A 131 7.35 12.84 -1.99
CA LEU A 131 8.65 13.49 -1.78
C LEU A 131 8.97 13.76 -0.31
N CYS A 132 7.96 13.95 0.55
CA CYS A 132 8.16 14.37 1.93
C CYS A 132 7.82 13.26 2.91
N ALA A 133 8.82 12.80 3.66
CA ALA A 133 8.64 11.76 4.68
C ALA A 133 7.81 12.21 5.89
N ALA A 134 7.67 13.52 6.15
CA ALA A 134 7.04 14.06 7.38
C ALA A 134 5.58 13.61 7.60
N GLY A 135 4.87 13.26 6.54
CA GLY A 135 3.49 12.76 6.60
C GLY A 135 3.37 11.25 6.34
N THR A 136 4.37 10.45 6.66
CA THR A 136 4.43 9.04 6.30
C THR A 136 4.77 8.12 7.47
N GLY A 137 4.58 6.81 7.27
CA GLY A 137 4.89 5.78 8.26
C GLY A 137 6.39 5.69 8.59
N ALA A 138 7.27 5.96 7.62
CA ALA A 138 8.72 5.93 7.84
C ALA A 138 9.15 6.98 8.89
N PHE A 139 8.55 8.16 8.86
CA PHE A 139 8.80 9.17 9.90
C PHE A 139 8.37 8.67 11.28
N LEU A 140 7.16 8.12 11.39
CA LEU A 140 6.67 7.56 12.67
C LEU A 140 7.57 6.43 13.17
N SER A 141 8.02 5.53 12.31
CA SER A 141 8.92 4.43 12.67
C SER A 141 10.28 4.94 13.17
N ALA A 142 10.84 5.96 12.51
CA ALA A 142 12.09 6.57 12.94
C ALA A 142 11.96 7.22 14.33
N GLN A 143 10.85 7.95 14.58
CA GLN A 143 10.64 8.59 15.88
C GLN A 143 10.31 7.57 16.98
N ALA A 144 9.56 6.51 16.67
CA ALA A 144 9.30 5.41 17.60
C ALA A 144 10.62 4.77 18.10
N LYS A 145 11.53 4.45 17.15
CA LYS A 145 12.87 3.92 17.47
C LYS A 145 13.68 4.88 18.33
N ARG A 146 13.68 6.18 17.99
CA ARG A 146 14.41 7.21 18.76
C ARG A 146 13.91 7.34 20.19
N LEU A 147 12.60 7.24 20.40
CA LEU A 147 11.97 7.34 21.70
C LEU A 147 11.95 6.03 22.50
N GLY A 148 12.49 4.93 21.92
CA GLY A 148 12.49 3.62 22.55
C GLY A 148 11.09 3.05 22.77
N VAL A 149 10.17 3.27 21.81
CA VAL A 149 8.80 2.76 21.81
C VAL A 149 8.60 1.88 20.59
N LYS A 150 7.89 0.77 20.73
CA LYS A 150 7.48 -0.04 19.57
C LYS A 150 6.48 0.73 18.73
N ILE A 151 6.59 0.62 17.41
CA ILE A 151 5.72 1.35 16.49
C ILE A 151 4.22 1.02 16.70
N GLU A 152 3.92 -0.21 17.06
CA GLU A 152 2.58 -0.70 17.35
C GLU A 152 1.96 -0.06 18.60
N ASP A 153 2.80 0.35 19.56
CA ASP A 153 2.34 0.97 20.82
C ASP A 153 2.32 2.50 20.75
N LEU A 154 2.92 3.10 19.70
CA LEU A 154 3.06 4.55 19.59
C LEU A 154 1.71 5.28 19.73
N GLY A 155 0.68 4.78 19.07
CA GLY A 155 -0.66 5.35 19.12
C GLY A 155 -1.30 5.25 20.49
N LYS A 156 -1.10 4.13 21.21
CA LYS A 156 -1.63 3.95 22.57
C LYS A 156 -0.95 4.91 23.55
N VAL A 157 0.37 5.06 23.45
CA VAL A 157 1.14 6.01 24.25
C VAL A 157 0.68 7.44 23.98
N ALA A 158 0.42 7.81 22.72
CA ALA A 158 -0.11 9.13 22.38
C ALA A 158 -1.43 9.45 23.11
N LEU A 159 -2.29 8.46 23.32
CA LEU A 159 -3.58 8.66 23.99
C LEU A 159 -3.49 8.91 25.50
N THR A 160 -2.37 8.62 26.13
CA THR A 160 -2.14 8.90 27.55
C THR A 160 -1.62 10.32 27.79
N SER A 161 -1.35 11.08 26.72
CA SER A 161 -0.91 12.48 26.79
C SER A 161 -1.96 13.38 27.45
N LYS A 162 -1.50 14.27 28.30
CA LYS A 162 -2.32 15.29 28.95
C LYS A 162 -2.26 16.63 28.19
N SER A 163 -1.12 16.93 27.55
CA SER A 163 -0.89 18.19 26.86
C SER A 163 0.06 17.97 25.67
N PRO A 164 -0.45 17.60 24.48
CA PRO A 164 0.38 17.31 23.32
C PRO A 164 1.39 18.42 23.02
N ALA A 165 2.66 18.06 22.87
CA ALA A 165 3.72 19.00 22.57
C ALA A 165 3.52 19.59 21.17
N LYS A 166 3.81 20.88 21.01
CA LYS A 166 3.81 21.51 19.68
C LYS A 166 5.04 21.07 18.90
N ILE A 167 4.84 20.24 17.88
CA ILE A 167 5.86 19.74 16.96
C ILE A 167 5.60 20.34 15.57
N ALA A 168 6.67 20.72 14.87
CA ALA A 168 6.55 21.29 13.53
C ALA A 168 5.96 20.28 12.53
N ALA A 169 4.89 20.69 11.85
CA ALA A 169 4.20 19.87 10.86
C ALA A 169 4.66 20.22 9.43
N ARG A 170 5.97 20.35 9.20
CA ARG A 170 6.57 20.73 7.92
C ARG A 170 7.56 19.67 7.46
N CYS A 171 8.83 19.93 7.62
CA CYS A 171 9.91 19.01 7.27
C CYS A 171 10.28 18.13 8.47
N THR A 172 10.66 16.87 8.22
CA THR A 172 11.12 15.91 9.24
C THR A 172 12.27 16.46 10.09
N VAL A 173 13.21 17.20 9.48
CA VAL A 173 14.35 17.80 10.19
C VAL A 173 13.90 18.76 11.30
N PHE A 174 12.93 19.62 11.01
CA PHE A 174 12.39 20.54 12.02
C PHE A 174 11.57 19.79 13.08
N ALA A 175 10.78 18.82 12.66
CA ALA A 175 10.02 18.00 13.59
C ALA A 175 10.95 17.21 14.55
N GLU A 176 12.07 16.69 14.06
CA GLU A 176 13.08 16.03 14.88
C GLU A 176 13.79 16.98 15.82
N SER A 177 14.15 18.17 15.35
CA SER A 177 14.75 19.22 16.19
C SER A 177 13.84 19.63 17.33
N ASP A 178 12.53 19.86 17.01
CA ASP A 178 11.52 20.15 18.03
C ASP A 178 11.40 19.02 19.05
N LEU A 179 11.34 17.76 18.59
CA LEU A 179 11.27 16.61 19.45
C LEU A 179 12.43 16.56 20.44
N VAL A 180 13.69 16.72 19.96
CA VAL A 180 14.88 16.70 20.80
C VAL A 180 14.84 17.84 21.81
N HIS A 181 14.52 19.05 21.35
CA HIS A 181 14.42 20.23 22.22
C HIS A 181 13.35 20.04 23.30
N LYS A 182 12.16 19.55 22.96
CA LYS A 182 11.09 19.28 23.92
C LYS A 182 11.49 18.24 24.95
N ALA A 183 12.18 17.16 24.52
CA ALA A 183 12.68 16.14 25.42
C ALA A 183 13.69 16.72 26.42
N GLN A 184 14.61 17.59 25.96
CA GLN A 184 15.60 18.28 26.80
C GLN A 184 14.95 19.27 27.80
N MET A 185 13.78 19.81 27.44
CA MET A 185 12.99 20.65 28.35
C MET A 185 12.20 19.86 29.39
N GLY A 186 12.29 18.51 29.39
CA GLY A 186 11.56 17.67 30.35
C GLY A 186 10.11 17.42 30.00
N ILE A 187 9.67 17.73 28.73
CA ILE A 187 8.34 17.37 28.27
C ILE A 187 8.20 15.85 28.28
N SER A 188 7.07 15.35 28.74
CA SER A 188 6.81 13.91 28.85
C SER A 188 6.88 13.21 27.48
N LYS A 189 7.28 11.95 27.49
CA LYS A 189 7.34 11.13 26.28
C LYS A 189 5.97 11.02 25.61
N GLU A 190 4.93 10.88 26.40
CA GLU A 190 3.53 10.79 25.98
C GLU A 190 3.08 12.06 25.23
N ASP A 191 3.42 13.23 25.78
CA ASP A 191 3.08 14.52 25.17
C ASP A 191 3.85 14.77 23.86
N ILE A 192 5.12 14.34 23.80
CA ILE A 192 5.92 14.39 22.56
C ILE A 192 5.32 13.47 21.50
N ILE A 193 4.97 12.24 21.84
CA ILE A 193 4.40 11.26 20.91
C ILE A 193 3.04 11.73 20.38
N ALA A 194 2.20 12.28 21.26
CA ALA A 194 0.92 12.87 20.83
C ALA A 194 1.14 14.05 19.88
N GLY A 195 2.13 14.90 20.16
CA GLY A 195 2.54 16.00 19.28
C GLY A 195 3.02 15.51 17.92
N ILE A 196 3.77 14.41 17.85
CA ILE A 196 4.18 13.77 16.60
C ILE A 196 2.98 13.27 15.80
N CYS A 197 2.02 12.58 16.43
CA CYS A 197 0.79 12.13 15.77
C CYS A 197 -0.01 13.31 15.19
N GLU A 198 -0.15 14.41 15.96
CA GLU A 198 -0.78 15.64 15.46
C GLU A 198 0.01 16.28 14.29
N ALA A 199 1.35 16.29 14.37
CA ALA A 199 2.18 16.86 13.32
C ALA A 199 2.03 16.07 12.00
N VAL A 200 1.98 14.73 12.05
CA VAL A 200 1.74 13.88 10.87
C VAL A 200 0.38 14.20 10.24
N ALA A 201 -0.68 14.25 11.04
CA ALA A 201 -2.02 14.56 10.53
C ALA A 201 -2.10 15.98 9.95
N LYS A 202 -1.51 16.99 10.62
CA LYS A 202 -1.43 18.37 10.12
C LYS A 202 -0.64 18.47 8.83
N ASN A 203 0.51 17.77 8.74
CA ASN A 203 1.33 17.74 7.52
C ASN A 203 0.52 17.18 6.35
N PHE A 204 -0.16 16.05 6.56
CA PHE A 204 -1.02 15.44 5.56
C PHE A 204 -2.10 16.42 5.07
N LEU A 205 -2.86 17.02 5.99
CA LEU A 205 -3.94 17.92 5.63
C LEU A 205 -3.42 19.18 4.90
N ASN A 206 -2.33 19.77 5.36
CA ASN A 206 -1.76 20.99 4.77
C ASN A 206 -1.20 20.76 3.36
N ASN A 207 -0.63 19.59 3.10
CA ASN A 207 0.01 19.28 1.81
C ASN A 207 -0.95 18.69 0.80
N LEU A 208 -1.86 17.81 1.22
CA LEU A 208 -2.70 17.02 0.31
C LEU A 208 -4.13 17.50 0.24
N CYS A 209 -4.66 18.09 1.32
CA CYS A 209 -6.07 18.47 1.40
C CYS A 209 -6.30 19.96 1.16
N LYS A 210 -5.24 20.74 0.88
CA LYS A 210 -5.37 22.18 0.54
C LYS A 210 -6.28 22.30 -0.68
N ASN A 211 -7.33 23.12 -0.54
CA ASN A 211 -8.35 23.35 -1.57
C ASN A 211 -9.22 22.10 -1.93
N LYS A 212 -9.19 21.05 -1.11
CA LYS A 212 -10.08 19.91 -1.27
C LYS A 212 -11.16 19.92 -0.20
N LYS A 213 -12.39 19.66 -0.62
CA LYS A 213 -13.51 19.49 0.31
C LYS A 213 -13.48 18.07 0.87
N ILE A 214 -13.20 17.95 2.16
CA ILE A 214 -13.25 16.67 2.87
C ILE A 214 -14.71 16.40 3.26
N GLU A 215 -15.32 15.45 2.58
CA GLU A 215 -16.73 15.07 2.78
C GLU A 215 -16.82 13.80 3.62
N ASP A 216 -17.89 13.68 4.42
CA ASP A 216 -18.21 12.44 5.14
C ASP A 216 -18.77 11.41 4.15
N LYS A 217 -18.45 10.19 4.27
CA LYS A 217 -17.73 9.41 5.28
C LYS A 217 -16.23 9.42 4.99
N VAL A 218 -15.41 9.70 6.00
CA VAL A 218 -13.94 9.73 5.91
C VAL A 218 -13.38 8.38 6.35
N ILE A 219 -12.61 7.72 5.47
CA ILE A 219 -11.96 6.44 5.74
C ILE A 219 -10.46 6.65 5.83
N PHE A 220 -9.83 6.15 6.89
CA PHE A 220 -8.39 6.16 7.06
C PHE A 220 -7.81 4.77 6.81
N GLN A 221 -6.83 4.68 5.93
CA GLN A 221 -6.22 3.42 5.50
C GLN A 221 -4.71 3.52 5.32
N GLY A 222 -4.06 2.44 4.85
CA GLY A 222 -2.62 2.32 4.80
C GLY A 222 -2.04 1.80 6.12
N GLY A 223 -0.73 1.53 6.17
CA GLY A 223 -0.09 0.96 7.37
C GLY A 223 -0.24 1.81 8.62
N VAL A 224 -0.29 3.15 8.47
CA VAL A 224 -0.43 4.10 9.59
C VAL A 224 -1.85 4.12 10.16
N SER A 225 -2.85 3.59 9.46
CA SER A 225 -4.23 3.57 9.97
C SER A 225 -4.40 2.76 11.27
N LYS A 226 -3.45 1.85 11.56
CA LYS A 226 -3.38 1.14 12.83
C LYS A 226 -2.96 2.02 14.02
N ASN A 227 -2.42 3.21 13.75
CA ASN A 227 -2.03 4.15 14.80
C ASN A 227 -3.24 4.98 15.25
N ILE A 228 -3.81 4.60 16.41
CA ILE A 228 -4.99 5.26 16.99
C ILE A 228 -4.74 6.72 17.36
N GLY A 229 -3.49 7.12 17.66
CA GLY A 229 -3.12 8.51 17.95
C GLY A 229 -3.24 9.39 16.70
N VAL A 230 -2.78 8.90 15.53
CA VAL A 230 -2.95 9.62 14.25
C VAL A 230 -4.41 9.69 13.84
N LYS A 231 -5.16 8.60 14.03
CA LYS A 231 -6.62 8.60 13.81
C LYS A 231 -7.31 9.70 14.62
N LYS A 232 -7.03 9.78 15.93
CA LYS A 232 -7.58 10.80 16.83
C LYS A 232 -7.15 12.22 16.44
N ALA A 233 -5.91 12.39 15.97
CA ALA A 233 -5.46 13.67 15.46
C ALA A 233 -6.25 14.11 14.22
N PHE A 234 -6.54 13.21 13.28
CA PHE A 234 -7.41 13.51 12.14
C PHE A 234 -8.83 13.87 12.58
N GLU A 235 -9.43 13.11 13.50
CA GLU A 235 -10.77 13.39 14.03
C GLU A 235 -10.84 14.81 14.64
N LYS A 236 -9.85 15.17 15.46
CA LYS A 236 -9.74 16.49 16.09
C LYS A 236 -9.57 17.63 15.06
N LEU A 237 -8.70 17.43 14.06
CA LEU A 237 -8.36 18.47 13.07
C LEU A 237 -9.45 18.68 12.03
N LEU A 238 -10.19 17.65 11.68
CA LEU A 238 -11.27 17.68 10.69
C LEU A 238 -12.63 18.00 11.31
N ASP A 239 -12.76 17.89 12.63
CA ASP A 239 -14.04 17.89 13.35
C ASP A 239 -15.03 16.88 12.74
N LYS A 240 -14.53 15.67 12.44
CA LYS A 240 -15.25 14.60 11.76
C LYS A 240 -14.89 13.25 12.33
N LYS A 241 -15.83 12.31 12.28
CA LYS A 241 -15.53 10.92 12.57
C LYS A 241 -14.68 10.30 11.45
N VAL A 242 -13.60 9.62 11.83
CA VAL A 242 -12.71 8.90 10.92
C VAL A 242 -12.87 7.40 11.15
N TYR A 243 -13.20 6.68 10.08
CA TYR A 243 -13.45 5.24 10.14
C TYR A 243 -12.19 4.47 9.70
N VAL A 244 -11.93 3.38 10.39
CA VAL A 244 -10.83 2.44 10.10
C VAL A 244 -11.39 1.03 10.14
N ASP A 245 -11.11 0.23 9.13
CA ASP A 245 -11.40 -1.20 9.11
C ASP A 245 -10.18 -1.98 9.63
N GLU A 246 -10.37 -3.16 10.19
CA GLU A 246 -9.26 -4.01 10.66
C GLU A 246 -8.25 -4.34 9.56
N ASP A 247 -8.72 -4.44 8.32
CA ASP A 247 -7.95 -4.73 7.12
C ASP A 247 -7.62 -3.49 6.27
N SER A 248 -7.82 -2.27 6.79
CA SER A 248 -7.55 -1.01 6.07
C SER A 248 -6.16 -0.93 5.44
N HIS A 249 -5.17 -1.59 6.05
CA HIS A 249 -3.79 -1.67 5.56
C HIS A 249 -3.62 -2.58 4.34
N LEU A 250 -4.63 -3.40 4.01
CA LEU A 250 -4.65 -4.34 2.88
C LEU A 250 -5.54 -3.86 1.72
N PHE A 251 -6.17 -2.69 1.83
CA PHE A 251 -7.16 -2.24 0.84
C PHE A 251 -6.60 -2.08 -0.58
N GLY A 252 -5.30 -1.80 -0.74
CA GLY A 252 -4.65 -1.84 -2.05
C GLY A 252 -4.69 -3.23 -2.67
N ALA A 253 -4.28 -4.25 -1.92
CA ALA A 253 -4.31 -5.64 -2.36
C ALA A 253 -5.75 -6.15 -2.55
N LEU A 254 -6.67 -5.82 -1.63
CA LEU A 254 -8.10 -6.15 -1.75
C LEU A 254 -8.71 -5.56 -3.03
N GLY A 255 -8.41 -4.30 -3.32
CA GLY A 255 -8.94 -3.64 -4.50
C GLY A 255 -8.50 -4.27 -5.82
N VAL A 256 -7.23 -4.68 -5.93
CA VAL A 256 -6.78 -5.37 -7.16
C VAL A 256 -7.25 -6.82 -7.24
N ALA A 257 -7.48 -7.51 -6.12
CA ALA A 257 -8.16 -8.80 -6.11
C ALA A 257 -9.59 -8.69 -6.64
N ILE A 258 -10.35 -7.68 -6.21
CA ILE A 258 -11.69 -7.40 -6.72
C ILE A 258 -11.67 -7.04 -8.21
N LEU A 259 -10.69 -6.25 -8.64
CA LEU A 259 -10.52 -5.90 -10.05
C LEU A 259 -10.14 -7.11 -10.89
N SER A 260 -9.33 -8.04 -10.37
CA SER A 260 -9.01 -9.28 -11.08
C SER A 260 -10.23 -10.19 -11.23
N LYS A 261 -11.13 -10.22 -10.24
CA LYS A 261 -12.43 -10.89 -10.37
C LYS A 261 -13.27 -10.32 -11.50
N LYS A 262 -13.38 -8.98 -11.60
CA LYS A 262 -14.13 -8.31 -12.66
C LYS A 262 -13.57 -8.53 -14.07
N ASN A 263 -12.27 -8.85 -14.16
CA ASN A 263 -11.54 -9.07 -15.40
C ASN A 263 -11.13 -10.55 -15.58
N SER A 264 -11.78 -11.46 -14.87
CA SER A 264 -11.50 -12.89 -14.97
C SER A 264 -11.92 -13.43 -16.34
N THR A 265 -11.03 -14.17 -16.99
CA THR A 265 -11.26 -14.84 -18.28
C THR A 265 -11.33 -16.35 -18.15
N GLY A 266 -11.19 -16.89 -16.93
CA GLY A 266 -11.19 -18.31 -16.66
C GLY A 266 -10.22 -18.74 -15.58
N TYR A 267 -10.03 -20.03 -15.44
CA TYR A 267 -9.06 -20.62 -14.51
C TYR A 267 -7.62 -20.26 -14.90
N ILE A 268 -6.81 -19.93 -13.89
CA ILE A 268 -5.40 -19.64 -14.04
C ILE A 268 -4.60 -20.76 -13.37
N PRO A 269 -3.80 -21.52 -14.10
CA PRO A 269 -2.90 -22.53 -13.52
C PRO A 269 -1.76 -21.81 -12.78
N PHE A 270 -2.00 -21.45 -11.52
CA PHE A 270 -1.02 -20.78 -10.68
C PHE A 270 -0.42 -21.75 -9.67
N ASP A 271 0.86 -21.97 -9.77
CA ASP A 271 1.63 -22.69 -8.77
C ASP A 271 2.14 -21.72 -7.69
N PHE A 272 1.69 -21.88 -6.46
CA PHE A 272 2.18 -21.11 -5.32
C PHE A 272 3.66 -21.40 -4.97
N ASN A 273 4.33 -22.32 -5.67
CA ASN A 273 5.75 -22.65 -5.51
C ASN A 273 6.67 -21.75 -6.32
N ILE A 274 6.56 -20.41 -6.15
CA ILE A 274 7.45 -19.46 -6.83
C ILE A 274 8.76 -19.21 -6.09
N LYS A 275 8.95 -19.81 -4.91
CA LYS A 275 10.09 -19.58 -4.03
C LYS A 275 11.42 -19.91 -4.69
N ASP A 276 11.49 -21.04 -5.38
CA ASP A 276 12.72 -21.60 -5.94
C ASP A 276 13.03 -21.06 -7.35
N ILE A 277 12.11 -20.30 -7.95
CA ILE A 277 12.33 -19.69 -9.28
C ILE A 277 13.33 -18.54 -9.16
N ASN A 278 14.39 -18.58 -9.96
CA ASN A 278 15.42 -17.54 -9.97
C ASN A 278 15.06 -16.44 -10.96
N TYR A 279 14.38 -15.40 -10.45
CA TYR A 279 14.06 -14.22 -11.27
C TYR A 279 15.25 -13.26 -11.35
N LYS A 280 15.58 -12.81 -12.56
CA LYS A 280 16.63 -11.82 -12.84
C LYS A 280 16.05 -10.65 -13.60
N VAL A 281 16.58 -9.47 -13.32
CA VAL A 281 16.19 -8.23 -13.97
C VAL A 281 17.44 -7.60 -14.58
N ARG A 282 17.34 -7.15 -15.84
CA ARG A 282 18.42 -6.41 -16.53
C ARG A 282 17.82 -5.16 -17.15
N SER A 283 18.55 -4.07 -17.01
CA SER A 283 18.20 -2.78 -17.64
C SER A 283 19.14 -2.51 -18.81
N ASN A 284 18.58 -2.04 -19.91
CA ASN A 284 19.35 -1.51 -21.06
C ASN A 284 18.60 -0.32 -21.67
N GLU A 285 19.38 0.58 -22.27
CA GLU A 285 18.83 1.71 -23.01
C GLU A 285 18.40 1.25 -24.42
N CYS A 286 17.22 1.70 -24.83
CA CYS A 286 16.71 1.45 -26.19
C CYS A 286 17.17 2.55 -27.14
N ASN A 287 17.96 2.20 -28.14
CA ASN A 287 18.46 3.11 -29.16
C ASN A 287 17.59 3.17 -30.42
N GLY A 288 16.31 2.74 -30.33
CA GLY A 288 15.42 2.63 -31.48
C GLY A 288 14.76 3.95 -31.93
N CYS A 289 14.79 5.00 -31.11
CA CYS A 289 14.28 6.34 -31.40
C CYS A 289 14.76 7.35 -30.35
N SER A 290 14.44 8.64 -30.53
CA SER A 290 14.84 9.74 -29.63
C SER A 290 14.30 9.63 -28.20
N ASN A 291 13.37 8.73 -27.90
CA ASN A 291 12.87 8.54 -26.52
C ASN A 291 13.89 7.83 -25.60
N ASN A 292 14.85 7.13 -26.14
CA ASN A 292 15.91 6.39 -25.40
C ASN A 292 15.37 5.70 -24.14
N CYS A 293 14.30 4.89 -24.32
CA CYS A 293 13.61 4.25 -23.20
C CYS A 293 14.56 3.32 -22.45
N GLU A 294 14.52 3.38 -21.12
CA GLU A 294 15.10 2.33 -20.30
C GLU A 294 14.18 1.09 -20.38
N LEU A 295 14.71 0.01 -20.96
CA LEU A 295 14.02 -1.27 -21.08
C LEU A 295 14.46 -2.18 -19.93
N ILE A 296 13.49 -2.69 -19.19
CA ILE A 296 13.72 -3.61 -18.07
C ILE A 296 13.27 -5.00 -18.51
N SER A 297 14.21 -5.87 -18.79
CA SER A 297 13.95 -7.27 -19.15
C SER A 297 13.90 -8.13 -17.91
N VAL A 298 12.81 -8.89 -17.75
CA VAL A 298 12.55 -9.80 -16.63
C VAL A 298 12.74 -11.23 -17.13
N TYR A 299 13.54 -12.00 -16.40
CA TYR A 299 13.89 -13.37 -16.74
C TYR A 299 13.51 -14.33 -15.61
N ASP A 300 13.19 -15.55 -15.98
CA ASP A 300 13.22 -16.74 -15.13
C ASP A 300 14.24 -17.74 -15.66
N ASP A 301 14.23 -18.96 -15.11
CA ASP A 301 15.14 -20.03 -15.53
C ASP A 301 14.83 -20.55 -16.95
N LYS A 302 13.69 -20.19 -17.55
CA LYS A 302 13.26 -20.57 -18.89
C LYS A 302 13.53 -19.48 -19.94
N GLY A 303 13.89 -18.26 -19.52
CA GLY A 303 14.22 -17.15 -20.42
C GLY A 303 13.49 -15.85 -20.09
N ILE A 304 13.26 -15.02 -21.11
CA ILE A 304 12.60 -13.71 -20.93
C ILE A 304 11.11 -13.92 -20.69
N ILE A 305 10.63 -13.47 -19.51
CA ILE A 305 9.20 -13.42 -19.15
C ILE A 305 8.56 -12.19 -19.81
N ASP A 306 9.15 -11.00 -19.61
CA ASP A 306 8.58 -9.74 -20.07
C ASP A 306 9.67 -8.67 -20.30
N ILE A 307 9.31 -7.61 -21.06
CA ILE A 307 10.12 -6.41 -21.24
C ILE A 307 9.25 -5.19 -20.90
N LEU A 308 9.64 -4.48 -19.86
CA LEU A 308 8.94 -3.29 -19.35
C LEU A 308 9.65 -2.01 -19.83
N GLY A 309 8.94 -0.87 -19.79
CA GLY A 309 9.52 0.45 -20.06
C GLY A 309 9.45 0.90 -21.53
N SER A 310 9.05 0.06 -22.48
CA SER A 310 8.88 0.43 -23.89
C SER A 310 7.70 1.38 -24.08
N ARG A 311 7.95 2.68 -24.35
CA ARG A 311 6.89 3.67 -24.59
C ARG A 311 6.13 3.46 -25.89
N CYS A 312 6.78 2.95 -26.92
CA CYS A 312 6.16 2.67 -28.22
C CYS A 312 5.55 1.26 -28.34
N GLY A 313 5.71 0.42 -27.32
CA GLY A 313 5.24 -0.96 -27.29
C GLY A 313 6.03 -1.93 -28.20
N LYS A 314 7.00 -1.45 -29.01
CA LYS A 314 7.75 -2.27 -29.97
C LYS A 314 8.56 -3.40 -29.33
N TYR A 315 9.01 -3.20 -28.09
CA TYR A 315 9.82 -4.15 -27.34
C TYR A 315 9.09 -4.76 -26.15
N THR A 316 7.78 -4.65 -26.10
CA THR A 316 6.98 -5.27 -25.05
C THR A 316 6.70 -6.71 -25.44
N LYS A 317 7.20 -7.65 -24.65
CA LYS A 317 6.80 -9.05 -24.79
C LYS A 317 5.64 -9.28 -23.84
N THR A 318 4.45 -8.89 -24.27
CA THR A 318 3.23 -9.33 -23.56
C THR A 318 3.17 -10.84 -23.74
N VAL A 319 3.40 -11.59 -22.68
CA VAL A 319 3.13 -13.01 -22.66
C VAL A 319 1.62 -13.16 -22.77
N SER A 320 1.11 -13.23 -23.99
CA SER A 320 -0.25 -13.70 -24.22
C SER A 320 -0.26 -15.15 -23.77
N TRP A 321 -0.87 -15.43 -22.64
CA TRP A 321 -1.24 -16.78 -22.26
C TRP A 321 -2.19 -17.28 -23.34
N LYS A 322 -1.64 -17.88 -24.39
CA LYS A 322 -2.43 -18.73 -25.26
C LYS A 322 -2.84 -19.92 -24.40
N LEU A 323 -4.10 -19.94 -24.08
CA LEU A 323 -4.80 -21.15 -23.61
C LEU A 323 -4.54 -22.24 -24.66
N THR A 324 -3.67 -23.17 -24.38
CA THR A 324 -3.61 -24.48 -25.04
C THR A 324 -4.35 -25.46 -24.17
#